data_f3b03192416a65170c5b448fa453f7dc
#
_entry.id   f3b03192416a65170c5b448fa453f7dc
#
_cell.length_a   1.000
_cell.length_b   1.000
_cell.length_c   1.000
_cell.angle_alpha   90.00
_cell.angle_beta   90.00
_cell.angle_gamma   90.00
#
_symmetry.space_group_name_H-M   'P 1'
#
loop_
_entity.id
_entity.type
_entity.pdbx_description
1 polymer ?
#
loop_
_entity_poly.entity_id
_entity_poly.type
_entity_poly.pdbx_seq_one_letter_code
_entity_poly.pdbx_strand_id
1 'polypeptide(L)'
;MKFRNYVGLCLSAVMLFSCVSQKQMRQAEAKYGELNGAYLELQGKYRTLQDEQNKCNNQVSELNTKKSALESSNTDLKNQIDYLKQNNNNVLSQLKDLSVVTGSQAESIKKSLENIGSKDIYIKDLQGSIARKDSLNMALVMNLKGAIGNLDDKDINIKVDKGVVYVDISDKLLFKSGSYDVTDRAKEVLGKVAKVLNAQPDIEFLVEGHTDSIAIKSNVITDNWDLSVKRATTVVRILQNTYGLDPKRMTAAGRGQYLPLADNTTNEGRAANRRTRIVILPQLDQFFKLLETKK
;
A
#
# COMPACT_ATOMS: atom_id res chain seq x y z
N MET A 1 73.53 8.78 -53.05
CA MET A 1 73.69 7.82 -51.94
C MET A 1 73.26 8.37 -50.58
N LYS A 2 72.82 9.61 -50.44
CA LYS A 2 72.46 10.19 -49.12
C LYS A 2 70.95 10.09 -48.81
N PHE A 3 70.05 9.89 -49.72
CA PHE A 3 68.61 9.87 -49.52
C PHE A 3 68.08 8.53 -48.90
N ARG A 4 68.80 7.43 -49.11
CA ARG A 4 68.44 6.09 -48.67
C ARG A 4 68.66 5.86 -47.16
N ASN A 5 69.57 6.64 -46.58
CA ASN A 5 69.85 6.57 -45.12
C ASN A 5 68.82 7.32 -44.26
N TYR A 6 68.16 8.37 -44.81
CA TYR A 6 67.12 9.12 -44.02
C TYR A 6 65.82 8.38 -43.97
N VAL A 7 65.47 7.59 -45.02
CA VAL A 7 64.23 6.75 -44.98
C VAL A 7 64.37 5.64 -43.94
N GLY A 8 65.56 5.04 -43.79
CA GLY A 8 65.80 4.02 -42.76
C GLY A 8 65.74 4.58 -41.34
N LEU A 9 66.21 5.81 -41.12
CA LEU A 9 66.20 6.48 -39.82
C LEU A 9 64.75 6.91 -39.39
N CYS A 10 63.94 7.35 -40.32
CA CYS A 10 62.54 7.69 -40.06
C CYS A 10 61.67 6.46 -39.78
N LEU A 11 61.92 5.32 -40.46
CA LEU A 11 61.20 4.08 -40.17
C LEU A 11 61.53 3.49 -38.77
N SER A 12 62.79 3.66 -38.30
CA SER A 12 63.21 3.20 -36.97
C SER A 12 62.66 4.08 -35.86
N ALA A 13 62.46 5.39 -36.10
CA ALA A 13 61.89 6.32 -35.14
C ALA A 13 60.40 6.07 -34.91
N VAL A 14 59.65 5.64 -35.90
CA VAL A 14 58.20 5.32 -35.78
C VAL A 14 57.93 4.05 -34.98
N MET A 15 58.88 3.12 -34.96
CA MET A 15 58.77 1.87 -34.16
C MET A 15 59.04 2.07 -32.66
N LEU A 16 59.59 3.22 -32.24
CA LEU A 16 59.92 3.46 -30.83
C LEU A 16 58.77 4.14 -30.03
N PHE A 17 57.72 4.60 -30.70
CA PHE A 17 56.56 5.19 -30.03
C PHE A 17 55.44 4.21 -29.74
N SER A 18 55.56 2.92 -30.05
CA SER A 18 54.53 1.91 -29.86
C SER A 18 54.76 0.99 -28.66
N CYS A 19 55.38 1.47 -27.61
CA CYS A 19 55.46 0.69 -26.37
C CYS A 19 54.51 1.22 -25.30
N VAL A 20 53.22 1.01 -25.49
CA VAL A 20 52.34 0.96 -24.37
C VAL A 20 52.81 -0.22 -23.48
N SER A 21 53.26 0.08 -22.25
CA SER A 21 53.73 -0.95 -21.31
C SER A 21 52.67 -2.06 -21.22
N GLN A 22 53.08 -3.31 -21.38
CA GLN A 22 52.20 -4.49 -21.25
C GLN A 22 51.37 -4.46 -19.96
N LYS A 23 51.90 -3.81 -18.94
CA LYS A 23 51.23 -3.58 -17.65
C LYS A 23 50.04 -2.60 -17.80
N GLN A 24 50.23 -1.52 -18.55
CA GLN A 24 49.14 -0.55 -18.83
C GLN A 24 48.04 -1.14 -19.71
N MET A 25 48.42 -1.96 -20.67
CA MET A 25 47.46 -2.67 -21.55
C MET A 25 46.60 -3.65 -20.73
N ARG A 26 47.20 -4.49 -19.89
CA ARG A 26 46.47 -5.39 -18.99
C ARG A 26 45.57 -4.64 -17.98
N GLN A 27 46.01 -3.50 -17.46
CA GLN A 27 45.18 -2.66 -16.60
C GLN A 27 44.01 -2.03 -17.35
N ALA A 28 44.20 -1.62 -18.58
CA ALA A 28 43.12 -1.10 -19.45
C ALA A 28 42.12 -2.21 -19.80
N GLU A 29 42.62 -3.41 -20.16
CA GLU A 29 41.75 -4.58 -20.42
C GLU A 29 40.93 -4.99 -19.18
N ALA A 30 41.54 -5.01 -17.97
CA ALA A 30 40.86 -5.31 -16.75
C ALA A 30 39.74 -4.27 -16.43
N LYS A 31 40.06 -2.97 -16.56
CA LYS A 31 39.08 -1.89 -16.39
C LYS A 31 37.96 -1.94 -17.44
N TYR A 32 38.32 -2.29 -18.69
CA TYR A 32 37.31 -2.45 -19.73
C TYR A 32 36.40 -3.65 -19.45
N GLY A 33 36.94 -4.76 -18.94
CA GLY A 33 36.16 -5.92 -18.50
C GLY A 33 35.20 -5.60 -17.38
N GLU A 34 35.68 -4.88 -16.35
CA GLU A 34 34.87 -4.42 -15.22
C GLU A 34 33.74 -3.46 -15.68
N LEU A 35 34.09 -2.47 -16.48
CA LEU A 35 33.14 -1.51 -17.05
C LEU A 35 32.10 -2.20 -17.94
N ASN A 36 32.52 -3.15 -18.77
CA ASN A 36 31.61 -3.91 -19.63
C ASN A 36 30.68 -4.81 -18.77
N GLY A 37 31.18 -5.42 -17.70
CA GLY A 37 30.36 -6.16 -16.75
C GLY A 37 29.29 -5.26 -16.11
N ALA A 38 29.69 -4.10 -15.60
CA ALA A 38 28.77 -3.12 -15.02
C ALA A 38 27.75 -2.61 -16.04
N TYR A 39 28.16 -2.41 -17.29
CA TYR A 39 27.25 -2.01 -18.38
C TYR A 39 26.20 -3.08 -18.67
N LEU A 40 26.58 -4.35 -18.75
CA LEU A 40 25.66 -5.46 -18.99
C LEU A 40 24.66 -5.63 -17.82
N GLU A 41 25.15 -5.48 -16.60
CA GLU A 41 24.28 -5.51 -15.40
C GLU A 41 23.26 -4.36 -15.43
N LEU A 42 23.72 -3.14 -15.71
CA LEU A 42 22.83 -1.98 -15.82
C LEU A 42 21.82 -2.15 -16.95
N GLN A 43 22.23 -2.69 -18.09
CA GLN A 43 21.35 -3.00 -19.20
C GLN A 43 20.29 -4.06 -18.83
N GLY A 44 20.67 -5.06 -18.03
CA GLY A 44 19.75 -6.04 -17.48
C GLY A 44 18.70 -5.38 -16.57
N LYS A 45 19.15 -4.56 -15.62
CA LYS A 45 18.25 -3.80 -14.73
C LYS A 45 17.31 -2.87 -15.51
N TYR A 46 17.82 -2.19 -16.53
CA TYR A 46 16.99 -1.32 -17.37
C TYR A 46 15.88 -2.09 -18.08
N ARG A 47 16.18 -3.28 -18.64
CA ARG A 47 15.16 -4.15 -19.27
C ARG A 47 14.11 -4.60 -18.27
N THR A 48 14.53 -5.07 -17.11
CA THR A 48 13.58 -5.49 -16.06
C THR A 48 12.65 -4.35 -15.66
N LEU A 49 13.20 -3.16 -15.44
CA LEU A 49 12.41 -1.98 -15.09
C LEU A 49 11.43 -1.58 -16.20
N GLN A 50 11.86 -1.71 -17.46
CA GLN A 50 10.99 -1.45 -18.62
C GLN A 50 9.84 -2.46 -18.72
N ASP A 51 10.09 -3.72 -18.41
CA ASP A 51 9.07 -4.77 -18.38
C ASP A 51 8.07 -4.54 -17.23
N GLU A 52 8.56 -4.16 -16.05
CA GLU A 52 7.72 -3.76 -14.92
C GLU A 52 6.86 -2.54 -15.24
N GLN A 53 7.44 -1.53 -15.87
CA GLN A 53 6.70 -0.35 -16.33
C GLN A 53 5.60 -0.71 -17.33
N ASN A 54 5.89 -1.55 -18.30
CA ASN A 54 4.91 -2.02 -19.28
C ASN A 54 3.78 -2.81 -18.62
N LYS A 55 4.11 -3.68 -17.65
CA LYS A 55 3.12 -4.43 -16.88
C LYS A 55 2.22 -3.50 -16.05
N CYS A 56 2.81 -2.51 -15.42
CA CYS A 56 2.06 -1.50 -14.66
C CYS A 56 1.12 -0.70 -15.58
N ASN A 57 1.61 -0.25 -16.74
CA ASN A 57 0.82 0.47 -17.72
C ASN A 57 -0.38 -0.36 -18.23
N ASN A 58 -0.16 -1.65 -18.49
CA ASN A 58 -1.21 -2.56 -18.90
C ASN A 58 -2.28 -2.73 -17.80
N GLN A 59 -1.86 -2.85 -16.54
CA GLN A 59 -2.78 -2.91 -15.41
C GLN A 59 -3.60 -1.63 -15.25
N VAL A 60 -2.96 -0.46 -15.41
CA VAL A 60 -3.65 0.83 -15.40
C VAL A 60 -4.68 0.93 -16.52
N SER A 61 -4.33 0.47 -17.73
CA SER A 61 -5.25 0.43 -18.87
C SER A 61 -6.45 -0.49 -18.61
N GLU A 62 -6.22 -1.69 -18.08
CA GLU A 62 -7.26 -2.64 -17.73
C GLU A 62 -8.21 -2.08 -16.65
N LEU A 63 -7.64 -1.47 -15.59
CA LEU A 63 -8.42 -0.85 -14.53
C LEU A 63 -9.26 0.32 -15.03
N ASN A 64 -8.71 1.14 -15.92
CA ASN A 64 -9.45 2.24 -16.55
C ASN A 64 -10.63 1.71 -17.41
N THR A 65 -10.40 0.63 -18.15
CA THR A 65 -11.47 -0.01 -18.94
C THR A 65 -12.57 -0.56 -18.02
N LYS A 66 -12.22 -1.25 -16.94
CA LYS A 66 -13.18 -1.74 -15.94
C LYS A 66 -13.94 -0.59 -15.27
N LYS A 67 -13.25 0.49 -14.92
CA LYS A 67 -13.86 1.68 -14.35
C LYS A 67 -14.91 2.27 -15.30
N SER A 68 -14.56 2.48 -16.57
CA SER A 68 -15.48 3.03 -17.57
C SER A 68 -16.69 2.14 -17.79
N ALA A 69 -16.50 0.81 -17.81
CA ALA A 69 -17.61 -0.14 -17.93
C ALA A 69 -18.56 -0.08 -16.72
N LEU A 70 -18.02 0.03 -15.51
CA LEU A 70 -18.82 0.19 -14.29
C LEU A 70 -19.56 1.54 -14.24
N GLU A 71 -18.93 2.62 -14.69
CA GLU A 71 -19.55 3.95 -14.79
C GLU A 71 -20.72 3.93 -15.78
N SER A 72 -20.53 3.29 -16.95
CA SER A 72 -21.61 3.08 -17.92
C SER A 72 -22.77 2.28 -17.33
N SER A 73 -22.48 1.13 -16.70
CA SER A 73 -23.50 0.30 -16.07
C SER A 73 -24.25 1.05 -14.96
N ASN A 74 -23.57 1.88 -14.19
CA ASN A 74 -24.19 2.71 -13.16
C ASN A 74 -25.12 3.76 -13.76
N THR A 75 -24.74 4.33 -14.90
CA THR A 75 -25.58 5.28 -15.64
C THR A 75 -26.82 4.61 -16.18
N ASP A 76 -26.69 3.42 -16.77
CA ASP A 76 -27.79 2.63 -17.28
C ASP A 76 -28.78 2.23 -16.19
N LEU A 77 -28.28 1.80 -15.04
CA LEU A 77 -29.12 1.49 -13.88
C LEU A 77 -29.87 2.72 -13.36
N LYS A 78 -29.22 3.89 -13.33
CA LYS A 78 -29.89 5.15 -12.98
C LYS A 78 -31.02 5.50 -13.96
N ASN A 79 -30.76 5.38 -15.25
CA ASN A 79 -31.77 5.63 -16.27
C ASN A 79 -32.97 4.67 -16.15
N GLN A 80 -32.71 3.38 -15.83
CA GLN A 80 -33.77 2.40 -15.56
C GLN A 80 -34.60 2.78 -14.32
N ILE A 81 -33.94 3.22 -13.25
CA ILE A 81 -34.62 3.70 -12.03
C ILE A 81 -35.50 4.90 -12.34
N ASP A 82 -35.00 5.87 -13.10
CA ASP A 82 -35.76 7.07 -13.47
C ASP A 82 -36.94 6.74 -14.40
N TYR A 83 -36.74 5.83 -15.34
CA TYR A 83 -37.82 5.31 -16.17
C TYR A 83 -38.93 4.62 -15.35
N LEU A 84 -38.54 3.74 -14.41
CA LEU A 84 -39.47 3.06 -13.53
C LEU A 84 -40.22 4.05 -12.62
N LYS A 85 -39.55 5.09 -12.11
CA LYS A 85 -40.17 6.16 -11.33
C LYS A 85 -41.18 6.93 -12.17
N GLN A 86 -40.84 7.30 -13.41
CA GLN A 86 -41.76 7.97 -14.33
C GLN A 86 -42.97 7.09 -14.66
N ASN A 87 -42.75 5.82 -14.94
CA ASN A 87 -43.82 4.88 -15.23
C ASN A 87 -44.74 4.70 -14.01
N ASN A 88 -44.21 4.59 -12.81
CA ASN A 88 -45.01 4.55 -11.58
C ASN A 88 -45.81 5.83 -11.36
N ASN A 89 -45.24 6.98 -11.61
CA ASN A 89 -45.96 8.25 -11.53
C ASN A 89 -47.09 8.36 -12.57
N ASN A 90 -46.87 7.89 -13.80
CA ASN A 90 -47.89 7.85 -14.84
C ASN A 90 -49.04 6.88 -14.48
N VAL A 91 -48.70 5.68 -13.94
CA VAL A 91 -49.68 4.72 -13.44
C VAL A 91 -50.49 5.31 -12.30
N LEU A 92 -49.84 6.01 -11.36
CA LEU A 92 -50.53 6.70 -10.26
C LEU A 92 -51.46 7.82 -10.75
N SER A 93 -51.03 8.59 -11.76
CA SER A 93 -51.90 9.60 -12.40
C SER A 93 -53.10 8.96 -13.05
N GLN A 94 -52.93 7.89 -13.83
CA GLN A 94 -54.01 7.13 -14.45
C GLN A 94 -54.95 6.49 -13.42
N LEU A 95 -54.42 5.95 -12.31
CA LEU A 95 -55.23 5.42 -11.21
C LEU A 95 -56.03 6.52 -10.48
N LYS A 96 -55.47 7.72 -10.38
CA LYS A 96 -56.15 8.89 -9.83
C LYS A 96 -57.34 9.33 -10.73
N ASP A 97 -57.14 9.26 -12.05
CA ASP A 97 -58.19 9.58 -13.02
C ASP A 97 -59.28 8.48 -13.10
N LEU A 98 -58.94 7.22 -12.75
CA LEU A 98 -59.87 6.09 -12.70
C LEU A 98 -60.71 5.99 -11.43
N SER A 99 -60.77 6.97 -10.56
CA SER A 99 -61.70 7.12 -9.41
C SER A 99 -61.99 5.87 -8.55
N VAL A 100 -61.12 4.88 -8.47
CA VAL A 100 -61.37 3.61 -7.76
C VAL A 100 -60.40 3.35 -6.61
N VAL A 101 -59.43 4.24 -6.36
CA VAL A 101 -58.50 4.04 -5.24
C VAL A 101 -59.02 4.75 -4.00
N THR A 102 -59.42 4.00 -2.97
CA THR A 102 -59.81 4.56 -1.68
C THR A 102 -58.65 5.43 -1.14
N GLY A 103 -58.97 6.59 -0.53
CA GLY A 103 -57.99 7.57 -0.08
C GLY A 103 -56.86 6.98 0.81
N SER A 104 -57.14 5.87 1.51
CA SER A 104 -56.13 5.15 2.31
C SER A 104 -55.04 4.43 1.47
N GLN A 105 -55.39 3.95 0.28
CA GLN A 105 -54.46 3.31 -0.65
C GLN A 105 -53.57 4.35 -1.34
N ALA A 106 -54.15 5.51 -1.76
CA ALA A 106 -53.40 6.62 -2.31
C ALA A 106 -52.37 7.19 -1.31
N GLU A 107 -52.76 7.32 -0.03
CA GLU A 107 -51.89 7.72 1.06
C GLU A 107 -50.75 6.72 1.31
N SER A 108 -51.05 5.42 1.27
CA SER A 108 -50.01 4.35 1.42
C SER A 108 -48.98 4.36 0.28
N ILE A 109 -49.44 4.56 -0.95
CA ILE A 109 -48.59 4.65 -2.14
C ILE A 109 -47.71 5.91 -2.05
N LYS A 110 -48.30 7.07 -1.67
CA LYS A 110 -47.56 8.31 -1.47
C LYS A 110 -46.45 8.14 -0.41
N LYS A 111 -46.76 7.54 0.73
CA LYS A 111 -45.74 7.23 1.78
C LYS A 111 -44.66 6.29 1.27
N SER A 112 -44.99 5.32 0.44
CA SER A 112 -44.01 4.41 -0.15
C SER A 112 -43.07 5.14 -1.10
N LEU A 113 -43.56 6.08 -1.91
CA LEU A 113 -42.74 6.90 -2.81
C LEU A 113 -41.83 7.88 -2.04
N GLU A 114 -42.33 8.50 -0.98
CA GLU A 114 -41.55 9.35 -0.10
C GLU A 114 -40.41 8.55 0.58
N ASN A 115 -40.70 7.31 1.01
CA ASN A 115 -39.73 6.39 1.56
C ASN A 115 -38.63 5.97 0.55
N ILE A 116 -39.02 5.71 -0.70
CA ILE A 116 -38.10 5.43 -1.81
C ILE A 116 -37.19 6.64 -2.05
N GLY A 117 -37.74 7.86 -2.10
CA GLY A 117 -36.97 9.09 -2.27
C GLY A 117 -35.93 9.29 -1.13
N SER A 118 -36.34 9.03 0.12
CA SER A 118 -35.46 9.12 1.28
C SER A 118 -34.31 8.09 1.20
N LYS A 119 -34.61 6.85 0.76
CA LYS A 119 -33.60 5.79 0.57
C LYS A 119 -32.61 6.14 -0.55
N ASP A 120 -33.06 6.77 -1.62
CA ASP A 120 -32.18 7.20 -2.72
C ASP A 120 -31.16 8.26 -2.24
N ILE A 121 -31.60 9.23 -1.45
CA ILE A 121 -30.72 10.22 -0.82
C ILE A 121 -29.71 9.53 0.07
N TYR A 122 -30.16 8.60 0.92
CA TYR A 122 -29.29 7.82 1.80
C TYR A 122 -28.22 7.01 1.04
N ILE A 123 -28.63 6.34 -0.06
CA ILE A 123 -27.70 5.58 -0.92
C ILE A 123 -26.65 6.51 -1.53
N LYS A 124 -27.04 7.69 -2.01
CA LYS A 124 -26.15 8.67 -2.59
C LYS A 124 -25.13 9.20 -1.55
N ASP A 125 -25.57 9.47 -0.33
CA ASP A 125 -24.71 9.91 0.75
C ASP A 125 -23.72 8.82 1.17
N LEU A 126 -24.18 7.56 1.21
CA LEU A 126 -23.33 6.41 1.50
C LEU A 126 -22.27 6.21 0.41
N GLN A 127 -22.65 6.28 -0.88
CA GLN A 127 -21.70 6.21 -1.99
C GLN A 127 -20.65 7.33 -1.92
N GLY A 128 -21.07 8.55 -1.63
CA GLY A 128 -20.17 9.69 -1.43
C GLY A 128 -19.20 9.49 -0.26
N SER A 129 -19.65 8.85 0.81
CA SER A 129 -18.83 8.54 1.96
C SER A 129 -17.80 7.45 1.68
N ILE A 130 -18.20 6.40 0.94
CA ILE A 130 -17.28 5.34 0.47
C ILE A 130 -16.20 5.94 -0.44
N ALA A 131 -16.59 6.76 -1.43
CA ALA A 131 -15.63 7.39 -2.34
C ALA A 131 -14.62 8.29 -1.61
N ARG A 132 -15.08 9.07 -0.62
CA ARG A 132 -14.18 9.88 0.23
C ARG A 132 -13.21 9.02 1.02
N LYS A 133 -13.68 7.92 1.62
CA LYS A 133 -12.85 6.96 2.36
C LYS A 133 -11.77 6.35 1.48
N ASP A 134 -12.12 5.92 0.28
CA ASP A 134 -11.17 5.32 -0.66
C ASP A 134 -10.11 6.34 -1.11
N SER A 135 -10.51 7.59 -1.36
CA SER A 135 -9.58 8.68 -1.66
C SER A 135 -8.61 8.98 -0.52
N LEU A 136 -9.09 9.00 0.73
CA LEU A 136 -8.26 9.19 1.92
C LEU A 136 -7.28 8.04 2.12
N ASN A 137 -7.72 6.80 1.95
CA ASN A 137 -6.84 5.62 2.04
C ASN A 137 -5.74 5.67 0.97
N MET A 138 -6.09 6.04 -0.26
CA MET A 138 -5.11 6.18 -1.35
C MET A 138 -4.08 7.26 -1.03
N ALA A 139 -4.52 8.45 -0.60
CA ALA A 139 -3.64 9.54 -0.19
C ALA A 139 -2.72 9.12 0.97
N LEU A 140 -3.25 8.41 1.96
CA LEU A 140 -2.48 7.88 3.09
C LEU A 140 -1.40 6.91 2.63
N VAL A 141 -1.73 5.96 1.74
CA VAL A 141 -0.76 5.01 1.18
C VAL A 141 0.33 5.73 0.39
N MET A 142 -0.03 6.71 -0.44
CA MET A 142 0.94 7.50 -1.21
C MET A 142 1.87 8.28 -0.28
N ASN A 143 1.33 8.92 0.78
CA ASN A 143 2.11 9.65 1.76
C ASN A 143 3.04 8.72 2.56
N LEU A 144 2.57 7.54 2.96
CA LEU A 144 3.39 6.53 3.65
C LEU A 144 4.51 6.03 2.75
N LYS A 145 4.21 5.65 1.52
CA LYS A 145 5.23 5.22 0.54
C LYS A 145 6.24 6.33 0.25
N GLY A 146 5.80 7.56 0.06
CA GLY A 146 6.66 8.72 -0.15
C GLY A 146 7.55 9.04 1.07
N ALA A 147 7.02 8.94 2.29
CA ALA A 147 7.79 9.20 3.52
C ALA A 147 8.82 8.11 3.81
N ILE A 148 8.47 6.85 3.59
CA ILE A 148 9.35 5.70 3.83
C ILE A 148 10.50 5.69 2.82
N GLY A 149 10.26 6.10 1.55
CA GLY A 149 11.26 6.17 0.51
C GLY A 149 11.83 4.80 0.12
N ASN A 150 13.07 4.79 -0.41
CA ASN A 150 13.78 3.58 -0.89
C ASN A 150 14.33 2.67 0.23
N LEU A 151 13.61 2.50 1.34
CA LEU A 151 13.91 1.41 2.26
C LEU A 151 13.54 0.11 1.54
N ASP A 152 14.45 -0.87 1.55
CA ASP A 152 14.29 -2.15 0.87
C ASP A 152 12.85 -2.65 0.98
N ASP A 153 12.15 -2.76 -0.15
CA ASP A 153 10.74 -3.19 -0.24
C ASP A 153 10.45 -4.55 0.43
N LYS A 154 11.49 -5.28 0.79
CA LYS A 154 11.40 -6.59 1.45
C LYS A 154 11.07 -6.49 2.95
N ASP A 155 11.41 -5.38 3.61
CA ASP A 155 11.25 -5.24 5.05
C ASP A 155 9.99 -4.45 5.45
N ILE A 156 9.37 -3.71 4.50
CA ILE A 156 8.17 -2.93 4.74
C ILE A 156 7.19 -3.12 3.58
N ASN A 157 5.97 -3.55 3.91
CA ASN A 157 4.90 -3.73 2.92
C ASN A 157 3.67 -2.89 3.31
N ILE A 158 3.23 -2.01 2.40
CA ILE A 158 2.04 -1.19 2.59
C ILE A 158 0.97 -1.64 1.62
N LYS A 159 -0.18 -2.07 2.14
CA LYS A 159 -1.31 -2.53 1.35
C LYS A 159 -2.64 -1.98 1.87
N VAL A 160 -3.61 -1.92 0.98
CA VAL A 160 -5.02 -1.70 1.35
C VAL A 160 -5.77 -3.00 1.14
N ASP A 161 -6.49 -3.41 2.15
CA ASP A 161 -7.40 -4.55 2.06
C ASP A 161 -8.72 -4.21 2.76
N LYS A 162 -9.84 -4.36 2.05
CA LYS A 162 -11.20 -4.07 2.54
C LYS A 162 -11.35 -2.66 3.14
N GLY A 163 -10.66 -1.69 2.54
CA GLY A 163 -10.72 -0.28 2.98
C GLY A 163 -9.96 0.00 4.29
N VAL A 164 -9.06 -0.88 4.69
CA VAL A 164 -8.14 -0.70 5.82
C VAL A 164 -6.72 -0.65 5.28
N VAL A 165 -5.91 0.28 5.77
CA VAL A 165 -4.50 0.39 5.39
C VAL A 165 -3.65 -0.40 6.38
N TYR A 166 -2.83 -1.29 5.85
CA TYR A 166 -1.90 -2.11 6.60
C TYR A 166 -0.47 -1.72 6.27
N VAL A 167 0.34 -1.50 7.30
CA VAL A 167 1.79 -1.33 7.19
C VAL A 167 2.44 -2.50 7.91
N ASP A 168 2.90 -3.48 7.16
CA ASP A 168 3.64 -4.63 7.68
C ASP A 168 5.14 -4.28 7.71
N ILE A 169 5.79 -4.44 8.85
CA ILE A 169 7.20 -4.17 9.06
C ILE A 169 7.85 -5.47 9.56
N SER A 170 8.92 -5.92 8.87
CA SER A 170 9.60 -7.16 9.24
C SER A 170 10.21 -7.06 10.64
N ASP A 171 10.17 -8.17 11.35
CA ASP A 171 10.76 -8.29 12.69
C ASP A 171 12.27 -8.06 12.69
N LYS A 172 12.94 -8.51 11.63
CA LYS A 172 14.37 -8.31 11.41
C LYS A 172 14.77 -6.84 11.37
N LEU A 173 13.91 -5.99 10.82
CA LEU A 173 14.13 -4.54 10.79
C LEU A 173 13.87 -3.93 12.17
N LEU A 174 12.79 -4.35 12.84
CA LEU A 174 12.31 -3.72 14.06
C LEU A 174 13.11 -4.11 15.31
N PHE A 175 13.42 -5.38 15.50
CA PHE A 175 13.90 -5.88 16.77
C PHE A 175 15.24 -6.62 16.66
N LYS A 176 15.98 -6.63 17.75
CA LYS A 176 17.10 -7.56 17.92
C LYS A 176 16.56 -8.99 18.01
N SER A 177 17.32 -9.97 17.52
CA SER A 177 16.89 -11.38 17.48
C SER A 177 16.46 -11.88 18.87
N GLY A 178 15.27 -12.49 18.94
CA GLY A 178 14.71 -13.03 20.19
C GLY A 178 14.30 -11.98 21.23
N SER A 179 14.34 -10.68 20.90
CA SER A 179 14.05 -9.58 21.80
C SER A 179 12.83 -8.76 21.36
N TYR A 180 12.39 -7.87 22.21
CA TYR A 180 11.47 -6.78 21.96
C TYR A 180 12.18 -5.40 21.97
N ASP A 181 13.53 -5.39 22.03
CA ASP A 181 14.32 -4.16 21.93
C ASP A 181 14.42 -3.70 20.49
N VAL A 182 14.03 -2.45 20.27
CA VAL A 182 13.97 -1.86 18.93
C VAL A 182 15.34 -1.40 18.45
N THR A 183 15.64 -1.65 17.18
CA THR A 183 16.88 -1.19 16.52
C THR A 183 16.83 0.31 16.23
N ASP A 184 17.99 0.95 16.05
CA ASP A 184 18.03 2.38 15.70
C ASP A 184 17.44 2.62 14.29
N ARG A 185 17.69 1.71 13.34
CA ARG A 185 17.07 1.75 12.00
C ARG A 185 15.54 1.68 12.08
N ALA A 186 15.01 0.88 12.99
CA ALA A 186 13.57 0.80 13.24
C ALA A 186 13.00 2.12 13.75
N LYS A 187 13.71 2.83 14.62
CA LYS A 187 13.30 4.15 15.12
C LYS A 187 13.15 5.13 13.95
N GLU A 188 14.08 5.16 12.99
CA GLU A 188 13.98 6.02 11.81
C GLU A 188 12.73 5.72 11.00
N VAL A 189 12.44 4.43 10.75
CA VAL A 189 11.24 4.00 10.03
C VAL A 189 9.97 4.39 10.77
N LEU A 190 9.91 4.10 12.07
CA LEU A 190 8.78 4.48 12.92
C LEU A 190 8.59 6.00 12.97
N GLY A 191 9.67 6.78 12.93
CA GLY A 191 9.60 8.24 12.83
C GLY A 191 8.96 8.73 11.53
N LYS A 192 9.28 8.09 10.40
CA LYS A 192 8.64 8.40 9.12
C LYS A 192 7.15 8.06 9.12
N VAL A 193 6.77 6.91 9.64
CA VAL A 193 5.37 6.51 9.82
C VAL A 193 4.65 7.48 10.77
N ALA A 194 5.28 7.81 11.89
CA ALA A 194 4.74 8.75 12.88
C ALA A 194 4.47 10.13 12.28
N LYS A 195 5.35 10.64 11.42
CA LYS A 195 5.16 11.91 10.72
C LYS A 195 3.88 11.92 9.88
N VAL A 196 3.61 10.83 9.15
CA VAL A 196 2.39 10.71 8.34
C VAL A 196 1.15 10.59 9.24
N LEU A 197 1.22 9.79 10.32
CA LEU A 197 0.10 9.63 11.25
C LEU A 197 -0.21 10.90 12.05
N ASN A 198 0.80 11.72 12.38
CA ASN A 198 0.60 13.01 13.03
C ASN A 198 -0.06 14.04 12.11
N ALA A 199 0.15 13.94 10.80
CA ALA A 199 -0.54 14.79 9.81
C ALA A 199 -2.04 14.45 9.66
N GLN A 200 -2.50 13.36 10.30
CA GLN A 200 -3.88 12.87 10.24
C GLN A 200 -4.38 12.64 11.69
N PRO A 201 -4.72 13.70 12.45
CA PRO A 201 -5.01 13.61 13.89
C PRO A 201 -6.24 12.78 14.23
N ASP A 202 -7.17 12.65 13.31
CA ASP A 202 -8.44 11.94 13.52
C ASP A 202 -8.34 10.42 13.26
N ILE A 203 -7.19 9.92 12.80
CA ILE A 203 -7.02 8.50 12.49
C ILE A 203 -6.60 7.74 13.75
N GLU A 204 -7.33 6.68 14.07
CA GLU A 204 -6.93 5.67 15.04
C GLU A 204 -6.17 4.53 14.37
N PHE A 205 -5.27 3.89 15.10
CA PHE A 205 -4.53 2.75 14.59
C PHE A 205 -4.19 1.74 15.68
N LEU A 206 -4.10 0.50 15.22
CA LEU A 206 -3.77 -0.65 16.03
C LEU A 206 -2.37 -1.15 15.63
N VAL A 207 -1.50 -1.39 16.59
CA VAL A 207 -0.21 -2.05 16.39
C VAL A 207 -0.33 -3.51 16.79
N GLU A 208 -0.22 -4.41 15.83
CA GLU A 208 -0.29 -5.85 16.05
C GLU A 208 1.09 -6.49 15.95
N GLY A 209 1.50 -7.25 16.96
CA GLY A 209 2.68 -8.11 16.91
C GLY A 209 2.30 -9.51 16.43
N HIS A 210 3.12 -10.08 15.54
CA HIS A 210 2.98 -11.45 15.03
C HIS A 210 4.29 -12.20 15.18
N THR A 211 4.23 -13.48 15.48
CA THR A 211 5.38 -14.38 15.57
C THR A 211 5.28 -15.51 14.54
N ASP A 212 6.34 -16.24 14.36
CA ASP A 212 6.28 -17.56 13.76
C ASP A 212 5.81 -18.63 14.77
N SER A 213 5.79 -19.89 14.36
CA SER A 213 5.37 -21.03 15.21
C SER A 213 6.46 -21.56 16.13
N ILE A 214 7.67 -21.01 16.09
CA ILE A 214 8.74 -21.44 16.99
C ILE A 214 8.43 -20.94 18.39
N ALA A 215 8.35 -21.89 19.34
CA ALA A 215 8.10 -21.56 20.74
C ALA A 215 9.25 -20.75 21.31
N ILE A 216 8.92 -19.66 22.01
CA ILE A 216 9.88 -18.85 22.77
C ILE A 216 9.52 -18.88 24.24
N LYS A 217 10.53 -18.95 25.09
CA LYS A 217 10.38 -18.84 26.53
C LYS A 217 11.62 -18.19 27.14
N SER A 218 11.40 -17.25 28.04
CA SER A 218 12.46 -16.59 28.83
C SER A 218 11.89 -16.24 30.21
N ASN A 219 12.68 -15.60 31.06
CA ASN A 219 12.23 -15.17 32.38
C ASN A 219 11.07 -14.15 32.35
N VAL A 220 10.87 -13.45 31.24
CA VAL A 220 9.89 -12.37 31.08
C VAL A 220 8.92 -12.60 29.91
N ILE A 221 9.06 -13.68 29.18
CA ILE A 221 8.23 -14.09 28.06
C ILE A 221 7.84 -15.55 28.26
N THR A 222 6.57 -15.80 28.42
CA THR A 222 6.03 -17.15 28.67
C THR A 222 5.85 -17.91 27.34
N ASP A 223 5.39 -17.22 26.30
CA ASP A 223 5.04 -17.81 25.01
C ASP A 223 5.04 -16.74 23.88
N ASN A 224 4.56 -17.13 22.71
CA ASN A 224 4.42 -16.27 21.55
C ASN A 224 3.34 -15.19 21.72
N TRP A 225 2.34 -15.39 22.59
CA TRP A 225 1.39 -14.33 22.94
C TRP A 225 2.10 -13.18 23.66
N ASP A 226 2.86 -13.50 24.71
CA ASP A 226 3.62 -12.51 25.48
C ASP A 226 4.60 -11.74 24.60
N LEU A 227 5.37 -12.46 23.75
CA LEU A 227 6.32 -11.83 22.84
C LEU A 227 5.64 -10.84 21.90
N SER A 228 4.55 -11.27 21.28
CA SER A 228 3.84 -10.45 20.30
C SER A 228 3.24 -9.19 20.92
N VAL A 229 2.64 -9.30 22.11
CA VAL A 229 2.09 -8.15 22.86
C VAL A 229 3.22 -7.20 23.31
N LYS A 230 4.31 -7.73 23.87
CA LYS A 230 5.46 -6.91 24.31
C LYS A 230 6.06 -6.12 23.14
N ARG A 231 6.21 -6.73 21.97
CA ARG A 231 6.70 -6.07 20.75
C ARG A 231 5.76 -4.95 20.29
N ALA A 232 4.47 -5.22 20.20
CA ALA A 232 3.48 -4.21 19.86
C ALA A 232 3.51 -3.04 20.85
N THR A 233 3.54 -3.32 22.16
CA THR A 233 3.60 -2.30 23.21
C THR A 233 4.89 -1.48 23.13
N THR A 234 6.03 -2.08 22.80
CA THR A 234 7.29 -1.36 22.63
C THR A 234 7.22 -0.36 21.48
N VAL A 235 6.64 -0.78 20.34
CA VAL A 235 6.42 0.12 19.20
C VAL A 235 5.50 1.27 19.57
N VAL A 236 4.36 1.00 20.22
CA VAL A 236 3.42 2.04 20.70
C VAL A 236 4.11 3.04 21.62
N ARG A 237 4.93 2.57 22.57
CA ARG A 237 5.70 3.44 23.48
C ARG A 237 6.68 4.34 22.74
N ILE A 238 7.33 3.83 21.70
CA ILE A 238 8.24 4.65 20.88
C ILE A 238 7.45 5.70 20.11
N LEU A 239 6.33 5.32 19.50
CA LEU A 239 5.45 6.26 18.79
C LEU A 239 4.94 7.36 19.72
N GLN A 240 4.57 7.03 20.95
CA GLN A 240 4.13 7.97 21.98
C GLN A 240 5.28 8.84 22.48
N ASN A 241 6.32 8.22 23.06
CA ASN A 241 7.32 8.93 23.85
C ASN A 241 8.37 9.65 23.01
N THR A 242 8.71 9.08 21.83
CA THR A 242 9.74 9.63 20.95
C THR A 242 9.15 10.53 19.86
N TYR A 243 7.98 10.17 19.34
CA TYR A 243 7.37 10.88 18.19
C TYR A 243 6.10 11.65 18.54
N GLY A 244 5.67 11.62 19.79
CA GLY A 244 4.58 12.48 20.29
C GLY A 244 3.20 12.14 19.76
N LEU A 245 2.94 10.88 19.34
CA LEU A 245 1.60 10.48 18.94
C LEU A 245 0.69 10.38 20.17
N ASP A 246 -0.56 10.84 20.03
CA ASP A 246 -1.56 10.78 21.10
C ASP A 246 -1.89 9.31 21.44
N PRO A 247 -1.69 8.87 22.71
CA PRO A 247 -1.96 7.50 23.12
C PRO A 247 -3.43 7.10 23.00
N LYS A 248 -4.36 8.06 22.99
CA LYS A 248 -5.80 7.79 22.79
C LYS A 248 -6.10 7.17 21.43
N ARG A 249 -5.24 7.40 20.45
CA ARG A 249 -5.37 6.93 19.06
C ARG A 249 -4.72 5.58 18.81
N MET A 250 -4.06 5.02 19.82
CA MET A 250 -3.21 3.84 19.67
C MET A 250 -3.70 2.67 20.51
N THR A 251 -3.75 1.50 19.88
CA THR A 251 -3.97 0.23 20.59
C THR A 251 -2.81 -0.70 20.28
N ALA A 252 -2.27 -1.39 21.29
CA ALA A 252 -1.30 -2.46 21.16
C ALA A 252 -1.97 -3.81 21.29
N ALA A 253 -1.73 -4.73 20.34
CA ALA A 253 -2.28 -6.08 20.37
C ALA A 253 -1.24 -7.12 19.99
N GLY A 254 -1.38 -8.34 20.49
CA GLY A 254 -0.61 -9.49 20.09
C GLY A 254 -1.50 -10.49 19.34
N ARG A 255 -0.96 -11.11 18.29
CA ARG A 255 -1.61 -12.18 17.54
C ARG A 255 -0.88 -13.52 17.69
N GLY A 256 0.28 -13.51 18.35
CA GLY A 256 1.11 -14.70 18.45
C GLY A 256 1.41 -15.30 17.08
N GLN A 257 1.37 -16.59 16.97
CA GLN A 257 1.61 -17.38 15.76
C GLN A 257 0.34 -17.71 14.96
N TYR A 258 -0.83 -17.30 15.44
CA TYR A 258 -2.14 -17.82 15.00
C TYR A 258 -2.70 -17.15 13.75
N LEU A 259 -2.01 -16.15 13.21
CA LEU A 259 -2.40 -15.48 11.95
C LEU A 259 -1.20 -15.40 11.00
N PRO A 260 -0.71 -16.54 10.47
CA PRO A 260 0.44 -16.58 9.59
C PRO A 260 0.11 -16.00 8.21
N LEU A 261 1.10 -15.37 7.56
CA LEU A 261 1.03 -14.95 6.16
C LEU A 261 1.54 -16.02 5.20
N ALA A 262 2.46 -16.86 5.67
CA ALA A 262 3.11 -17.91 4.90
C ALA A 262 3.30 -19.17 5.74
N ASP A 263 3.69 -20.26 5.09
CA ASP A 263 3.91 -21.53 5.75
C ASP A 263 5.08 -21.44 6.76
N ASN A 264 4.85 -21.87 7.98
CA ASN A 264 5.84 -21.91 9.06
C ASN A 264 6.90 -23.03 8.90
N THR A 265 6.73 -23.95 7.95
CA THR A 265 7.71 -25.04 7.70
C THR A 265 9.00 -24.52 7.09
N THR A 266 8.94 -23.42 6.32
CA THR A 266 10.09 -22.82 5.65
C THR A 266 10.70 -21.67 6.48
N ASN A 267 12.01 -21.42 6.31
CA ASN A 267 12.67 -20.29 6.96
C ASN A 267 12.12 -18.95 6.46
N GLU A 268 11.86 -18.85 5.17
CA GLU A 268 11.30 -17.69 4.48
C GLU A 268 9.89 -17.40 4.98
N GLY A 269 9.05 -18.42 5.09
CA GLY A 269 7.69 -18.28 5.61
C GLY A 269 7.67 -17.85 7.07
N ARG A 270 8.53 -18.44 7.92
CA ARG A 270 8.68 -17.96 9.31
C ARG A 270 9.15 -16.49 9.37
N ALA A 271 10.08 -16.10 8.51
CA ALA A 271 10.54 -14.71 8.45
C ALA A 271 9.42 -13.74 8.06
N ALA A 272 8.56 -14.12 7.11
CA ALA A 272 7.39 -13.35 6.72
C ALA A 272 6.32 -13.27 7.84
N ASN A 273 6.18 -14.33 8.63
CA ASN A 273 5.24 -14.38 9.75
C ASN A 273 5.67 -13.49 10.90
N ARG A 274 6.99 -13.39 11.18
CA ARG A 274 7.56 -12.49 12.20
C ARG A 274 7.50 -11.05 11.69
N ARG A 275 6.47 -10.33 12.06
CA ARG A 275 6.22 -8.95 11.68
C ARG A 275 5.49 -8.17 12.75
N THR A 276 5.60 -6.87 12.67
CA THR A 276 4.68 -5.95 13.34
C THR A 276 3.85 -5.25 12.28
N ARG A 277 2.56 -5.26 12.48
CA ARG A 277 1.57 -4.67 11.59
C ARG A 277 0.95 -3.44 12.22
N ILE A 278 1.01 -2.30 11.54
CA ILE A 278 0.22 -1.14 11.91
C ILE A 278 -1.05 -1.16 11.06
N VAL A 279 -2.19 -1.31 11.72
CA VAL A 279 -3.52 -1.34 11.10
C VAL A 279 -4.11 0.04 11.29
N ILE A 280 -4.27 0.78 10.21
CA ILE A 280 -4.85 2.11 10.25
C ILE A 280 -6.35 1.97 10.04
N LEU A 281 -7.10 2.23 11.11
CA LEU A 281 -8.54 2.06 11.11
C LEU A 281 -9.20 3.25 10.42
N PRO A 282 -10.10 3.00 9.47
CA PRO A 282 -10.91 4.07 8.92
C PRO A 282 -11.81 4.66 10.01
N GLN A 283 -12.06 5.97 9.95
CA GLN A 283 -13.04 6.61 10.82
C GLN A 283 -14.43 6.00 10.59
N LEU A 284 -14.81 5.09 11.47
CA LEU A 284 -16.11 4.43 11.44
C LEU A 284 -17.22 5.32 12.02
N ASP A 285 -16.88 6.35 12.81
CA ASP A 285 -17.85 7.23 13.46
C ASP A 285 -18.74 7.97 12.45
N GLN A 286 -18.19 8.39 11.32
CA GLN A 286 -18.98 9.00 10.26
C GLN A 286 -19.91 7.99 9.58
N PHE A 287 -19.49 6.73 9.49
CA PHE A 287 -20.30 5.64 8.97
C PHE A 287 -21.42 5.27 9.96
N PHE A 288 -21.12 5.16 11.25
CA PHE A 288 -22.13 4.89 12.27
C PHE A 288 -23.12 6.03 12.41
N LYS A 289 -22.72 7.29 12.32
CA LYS A 289 -23.63 8.45 12.28
C LYS A 289 -24.62 8.41 11.11
N LEU A 290 -24.23 7.82 9.98
CA LEU A 290 -25.14 7.61 8.85
C LEU A 290 -26.10 6.45 9.10
N LEU A 291 -25.73 5.47 9.95
CA LEU A 291 -26.60 4.36 10.32
C LEU A 291 -27.53 4.71 11.51
N GLU A 292 -27.19 5.73 12.28
CA GLU A 292 -28.07 6.28 13.29
C GLU A 292 -29.22 6.99 12.60
N THR A 293 -30.28 6.24 12.33
CA THR A 293 -31.54 6.81 11.83
C THR A 293 -31.96 7.93 12.77
N LYS A 294 -32.03 9.16 12.25
CA LYS A 294 -32.75 10.23 12.95
C LYS A 294 -34.16 9.69 13.25
N LYS A 295 -34.42 9.41 14.53
CA LYS A 295 -35.76 9.17 15.03
C LYS A 295 -36.63 10.39 14.80
#